data_07fa5285487746679dab91bc708b6b00
#
_entry.id   07fa5285487746679dab91bc708b6b00
#
_cell.length_a   1.000
_cell.length_b   1.000
_cell.length_c   1.000
_cell.angle_alpha   90.00
_cell.angle_beta   90.00
_cell.angle_gamma   90.00
#
_symmetry.space_group_name_H-M   'P 1'
#
loop_
_entity.id
_entity.type
_entity.pdbx_description
1 polymer ?
#
loop_
_entity_poly.entity_id
_entity_poly.type
_entity_poly.pdbx_seq_one_letter_code
_entity_poly.pdbx_strand_id
1 'polypeptide(L)'
;MQTAFDTITASLKAGNNGAFEQLFRQLYAPLCNYAFTFVKDRDEAEELVQASFINLWEKRSVISINTSPKSYLYMMVRNNALNKLKHEKVKQEFAKDHLHVHEEAQESSAQKLFGKELEQKLREAIESLPEQCRLIFKMSRFEELKYAEIAGQLNISVKTVENQMGKALRIMRDRLKDFLPLFILYLFRN
;
A
#
# COMPACT_ATOMS: atom_id res chain seq x y z
N MET A 1 -5.48 21.66 -3.93
CA MET A 1 -5.28 20.20 -4.11
C MET A 1 -6.56 19.46 -4.47
N GLN A 2 -7.71 19.80 -3.89
CA GLN A 2 -9.02 19.17 -4.18
C GLN A 2 -9.37 19.20 -5.68
N THR A 3 -9.17 20.33 -6.36
CA THR A 3 -9.56 20.53 -7.76
C THR A 3 -8.85 19.61 -8.78
N ALA A 4 -7.59 19.22 -8.52
CA ALA A 4 -6.84 18.34 -9.44
C ALA A 4 -7.33 16.87 -9.35
N PHE A 5 -7.71 16.41 -8.16
CA PHE A 5 -8.27 15.07 -7.96
C PHE A 5 -9.67 14.94 -8.56
N ASP A 6 -10.49 15.99 -8.42
CA ASP A 6 -11.84 16.01 -8.99
C ASP A 6 -11.78 15.93 -10.53
N THR A 7 -10.78 16.58 -11.14
CA THR A 7 -10.56 16.55 -12.59
C THR A 7 -10.16 15.15 -13.09
N ILE A 8 -9.22 14.46 -12.42
CA ILE A 8 -8.81 13.11 -12.80
C ILE A 8 -9.97 12.13 -12.61
N THR A 9 -10.70 12.23 -11.50
CA THR A 9 -11.87 11.38 -11.22
C THR A 9 -12.96 11.58 -12.27
N ALA A 10 -13.26 12.82 -12.66
CA ALA A 10 -14.22 13.13 -13.70
C ALA A 10 -13.78 12.58 -15.07
N SER A 11 -12.49 12.72 -15.41
CA SER A 11 -11.93 12.20 -16.65
C SER A 11 -11.99 10.65 -16.70
N LEU A 12 -11.70 9.96 -15.59
CA LEU A 12 -11.84 8.52 -15.50
C LEU A 12 -13.31 8.08 -15.70
N LYS A 13 -14.25 8.75 -15.03
CA LYS A 13 -15.70 8.47 -15.18
C LYS A 13 -16.18 8.68 -16.61
N ALA A 14 -15.64 9.67 -17.31
CA ALA A 14 -15.92 9.94 -18.72
C ALA A 14 -15.27 8.92 -19.69
N GLY A 15 -14.50 7.95 -19.16
CA GLY A 15 -13.83 6.94 -19.98
C GLY A 15 -12.59 7.46 -20.72
N ASN A 16 -11.92 8.50 -20.22
CA ASN A 16 -10.71 9.03 -20.82
C ASN A 16 -9.53 8.06 -20.65
N ASN A 17 -9.13 7.39 -21.74
CA ASN A 17 -8.02 6.43 -21.75
C ASN A 17 -6.70 7.07 -21.34
N GLY A 18 -6.44 8.35 -21.72
CA GLY A 18 -5.20 9.03 -21.35
C GLY A 18 -5.08 9.29 -19.85
N ALA A 19 -6.19 9.63 -19.17
CA ALA A 19 -6.21 9.79 -17.72
C ALA A 19 -5.96 8.44 -17.02
N PHE A 20 -6.53 7.35 -17.53
CA PHE A 20 -6.29 6.01 -17.01
C PHE A 20 -4.84 5.57 -17.22
N GLU A 21 -4.29 5.76 -18.42
CA GLU A 21 -2.90 5.41 -18.72
C GLU A 21 -1.91 6.19 -17.83
N GLN A 22 -2.14 7.48 -17.62
CA GLN A 22 -1.32 8.29 -16.73
C GLN A 22 -1.36 7.75 -15.29
N LEU A 23 -2.55 7.43 -14.78
CA LEU A 23 -2.73 6.86 -13.45
C LEU A 23 -2.01 5.51 -13.33
N PHE A 24 -2.14 4.66 -14.35
CA PHE A 24 -1.47 3.36 -14.42
C PHE A 24 0.05 3.52 -14.37
N ARG A 25 0.64 4.34 -15.25
CA ARG A 25 2.09 4.57 -15.31
C ARG A 25 2.66 5.11 -13.99
N GLN A 26 1.90 5.96 -13.30
CA GLN A 26 2.34 6.56 -12.03
C GLN A 26 2.22 5.60 -10.85
N LEU A 27 1.20 4.75 -10.82
CA LEU A 27 0.85 4.01 -9.61
C LEU A 27 1.13 2.50 -9.70
N TYR A 28 1.34 1.93 -10.90
CA TYR A 28 1.51 0.48 -11.05
C TYR A 28 2.65 -0.06 -10.18
N ALA A 29 3.87 0.42 -10.37
CA ALA A 29 5.03 -0.05 -9.62
C ALA A 29 4.94 0.24 -8.11
N PRO A 30 4.53 1.45 -7.65
CA PRO A 30 4.25 1.69 -6.23
C PRO A 30 3.19 0.75 -5.63
N LEU A 31 2.12 0.45 -6.37
CA LEU A 31 1.08 -0.47 -5.91
C LEU A 31 1.55 -1.92 -5.85
N CYS A 32 2.38 -2.39 -6.81
CA CYS A 32 3.00 -3.71 -6.75
C CYS A 32 3.91 -3.84 -5.52
N ASN A 33 4.74 -2.84 -5.24
CA ASN A 33 5.54 -2.79 -4.02
C ASN A 33 4.66 -2.82 -2.76
N TYR A 34 3.53 -2.11 -2.76
CA TYR A 34 2.58 -2.10 -1.66
C TYR A 34 1.90 -3.46 -1.47
N ALA A 35 1.40 -4.07 -2.55
CA ALA A 35 0.78 -5.40 -2.54
C ALA A 35 1.76 -6.47 -2.02
N PHE A 36 3.02 -6.44 -2.50
CA PHE A 36 4.07 -7.34 -2.07
C PHE A 36 4.30 -7.32 -0.55
N THR A 37 4.09 -6.18 0.11
CA THR A 37 4.19 -6.12 1.58
C THR A 37 3.12 -6.93 2.32
N PHE A 38 2.09 -7.41 1.64
CA PHE A 38 1.06 -8.30 2.19
C PHE A 38 1.29 -9.75 1.77
N VAL A 39 1.37 -10.01 0.46
CA VAL A 39 1.37 -11.37 -0.09
C VAL A 39 2.76 -11.99 -0.17
N LYS A 40 3.86 -11.20 -0.12
CA LYS A 40 5.26 -11.66 -0.14
C LYS A 40 5.67 -12.40 -1.42
N ASP A 41 4.85 -12.38 -2.44
CA ASP A 41 5.11 -12.94 -3.75
C ASP A 41 4.91 -11.84 -4.80
N ARG A 42 5.83 -11.74 -5.79
CA ARG A 42 5.82 -10.66 -6.78
C ARG A 42 4.74 -10.86 -7.82
N ASP A 43 4.58 -12.07 -8.30
CA ASP A 43 3.61 -12.41 -9.35
C ASP A 43 2.20 -12.22 -8.80
N GLU A 44 1.95 -12.67 -7.57
CA GLU A 44 0.69 -12.44 -6.86
C GLU A 44 0.42 -10.95 -6.62
N ALA A 45 1.45 -10.18 -6.25
CA ALA A 45 1.32 -8.75 -6.05
C ALA A 45 0.93 -8.04 -7.36
N GLU A 46 1.55 -8.43 -8.48
CA GLU A 46 1.22 -7.89 -9.81
C GLU A 46 -0.18 -8.27 -10.24
N GLU A 47 -0.61 -9.52 -10.05
CA GLU A 47 -1.98 -9.97 -10.33
C GLU A 47 -3.03 -9.16 -9.55
N LEU A 48 -2.81 -8.93 -8.25
CA LEU A 48 -3.70 -8.13 -7.41
C LEU A 48 -3.82 -6.69 -7.91
N VAL A 49 -2.71 -6.10 -8.34
CA VAL A 49 -2.68 -4.74 -8.86
C VAL A 49 -3.37 -4.66 -10.22
N GLN A 50 -3.09 -5.59 -11.13
CA GLN A 50 -3.76 -5.66 -12.43
C GLN A 50 -5.27 -5.81 -12.26
N ALA A 51 -5.72 -6.74 -11.41
CA ALA A 51 -7.14 -6.92 -11.11
C ALA A 51 -7.78 -5.65 -10.52
N SER A 52 -7.03 -4.89 -9.71
CA SER A 52 -7.51 -3.63 -9.15
C SER A 52 -7.68 -2.54 -10.21
N PHE A 53 -6.76 -2.43 -11.16
CA PHE A 53 -6.89 -1.49 -12.28
C PHE A 53 -8.03 -1.89 -13.24
N ILE A 54 -8.19 -3.17 -13.54
CA ILE A 54 -9.29 -3.68 -14.36
C ILE A 54 -10.63 -3.34 -13.68
N ASN A 55 -10.77 -3.63 -12.39
CA ASN A 55 -11.99 -3.32 -11.63
C ASN A 55 -12.29 -1.80 -11.60
N LEU A 56 -11.26 -0.96 -11.41
CA LEU A 56 -11.41 0.49 -11.48
C LEU A 56 -11.96 0.92 -12.86
N TRP A 57 -11.39 0.37 -13.94
CA TRP A 57 -11.81 0.72 -15.30
C TRP A 57 -13.22 0.23 -15.64
N GLU A 58 -13.54 -1.00 -15.30
CA GLU A 58 -14.88 -1.58 -15.54
C GLU A 58 -15.97 -0.84 -14.78
N LYS A 59 -15.71 -0.49 -13.52
CA LYS A 59 -16.69 0.18 -12.64
C LYS A 59 -16.60 1.70 -12.64
N ARG A 60 -15.78 2.32 -13.50
CA ARG A 60 -15.47 3.77 -13.49
C ARG A 60 -16.69 4.69 -13.49
N SER A 61 -17.77 4.27 -14.12
CA SER A 61 -19.01 5.08 -14.21
C SER A 61 -19.84 5.06 -12.93
N VAL A 62 -19.78 3.98 -12.16
CA VAL A 62 -20.61 3.75 -10.97
C VAL A 62 -19.85 3.96 -9.65
N ILE A 63 -18.52 3.94 -9.70
CA ILE A 63 -17.70 4.10 -8.50
C ILE A 63 -17.86 5.53 -7.94
N SER A 64 -18.20 5.60 -6.66
CA SER A 64 -18.10 6.84 -5.88
C SER A 64 -16.72 6.90 -5.23
N ILE A 65 -15.80 7.67 -5.82
CA ILE A 65 -14.49 7.93 -5.23
C ILE A 65 -14.62 9.17 -4.34
N ASN A 66 -14.75 8.95 -3.03
CA ASN A 66 -14.87 10.04 -2.04
C ASN A 66 -13.50 10.55 -1.56
N THR A 67 -12.41 9.95 -2.08
CA THR A 67 -11.02 10.25 -1.79
C THR A 67 -10.28 10.48 -3.12
N SER A 68 -8.95 10.49 -3.11
CA SER A 68 -8.20 10.53 -4.37
C SER A 68 -8.26 9.17 -5.10
N PRO A 69 -8.20 9.12 -6.45
CA PRO A 69 -8.05 7.87 -7.22
C PRO A 69 -6.86 7.03 -6.74
N LYS A 70 -5.78 7.68 -6.30
CA LYS A 70 -4.61 7.05 -5.68
C LYS A 70 -5.01 6.30 -4.41
N SER A 71 -5.59 7.01 -3.43
CA SER A 71 -6.01 6.42 -2.15
C SER A 71 -7.02 5.28 -2.35
N TYR A 72 -7.93 5.44 -3.32
CA TYR A 72 -8.90 4.42 -3.69
C TYR A 72 -8.23 3.13 -4.20
N LEU A 73 -7.23 3.25 -5.09
CA LEU A 73 -6.48 2.09 -5.58
C LEU A 73 -5.68 1.40 -4.47
N TYR A 74 -5.01 2.16 -3.61
CA TYR A 74 -4.31 1.57 -2.46
C TYR A 74 -5.25 0.80 -1.54
N MET A 75 -6.42 1.37 -1.22
CA MET A 75 -7.47 0.71 -0.42
C MET A 75 -7.97 -0.57 -1.10
N MET A 76 -8.21 -0.53 -2.42
CA MET A 76 -8.66 -1.68 -3.20
C MET A 76 -7.62 -2.81 -3.19
N VAL A 77 -6.36 -2.50 -3.46
CA VAL A 77 -5.24 -3.45 -3.45
C VAL A 77 -5.08 -4.08 -2.07
N ARG A 78 -5.13 -3.29 -0.98
CA ARG A 78 -5.11 -3.83 0.37
C ARG A 78 -6.25 -4.80 0.64
N ASN A 79 -7.48 -4.41 0.31
CA ASN A 79 -8.64 -5.25 0.56
C ASN A 79 -8.55 -6.57 -0.22
N ASN A 80 -8.11 -6.54 -1.49
CA ASN A 80 -7.90 -7.72 -2.29
C ASN A 80 -6.81 -8.62 -1.69
N ALA A 81 -5.68 -8.05 -1.25
CA ALA A 81 -4.60 -8.79 -0.60
C ALA A 81 -5.05 -9.44 0.72
N LEU A 82 -5.76 -8.71 1.57
CA LEU A 82 -6.27 -9.25 2.84
C LEU A 82 -7.31 -10.36 2.61
N ASN A 83 -8.19 -10.20 1.64
CA ASN A 83 -9.15 -11.25 1.26
C ASN A 83 -8.44 -12.51 0.76
N LYS A 84 -7.41 -12.37 -0.11
CA LYS A 84 -6.60 -13.49 -0.57
C LYS A 84 -5.95 -14.23 0.59
N LEU A 85 -5.26 -13.52 1.48
CA LEU A 85 -4.62 -14.11 2.67
C LEU A 85 -5.63 -14.83 3.58
N LYS A 86 -6.83 -14.27 3.74
CA LYS A 86 -7.90 -14.92 4.50
C LYS A 86 -8.34 -16.22 3.85
N HIS A 87 -8.52 -16.25 2.52
CA HIS A 87 -8.86 -17.45 1.78
C HIS A 87 -7.75 -18.51 1.83
N GLU A 88 -6.49 -18.11 1.73
CA GLU A 88 -5.36 -19.02 1.84
C GLU A 88 -5.24 -19.63 3.23
N LYS A 89 -5.43 -18.82 4.27
CA LYS A 89 -5.45 -19.32 5.66
C LYS A 89 -6.54 -20.37 5.87
N VAL A 90 -7.73 -20.12 5.35
CA VAL A 90 -8.84 -21.10 5.39
C VAL A 90 -8.47 -22.37 4.63
N LYS A 91 -7.87 -22.25 3.41
CA LYS A 91 -7.39 -23.44 2.65
C LYS A 91 -6.32 -24.22 3.40
N GLN A 92 -5.36 -23.53 4.06
CA GLN A 92 -4.30 -24.16 4.84
C GLN A 92 -4.83 -24.85 6.10
N GLU A 93 -5.87 -24.30 6.74
CA GLU A 93 -6.54 -24.97 7.88
C GLU A 93 -7.24 -26.26 7.45
N PHE A 94 -7.73 -26.33 6.20
CA PHE A 94 -8.31 -27.55 5.60
C PHE A 94 -7.26 -28.49 4.97
N ALA A 95 -6.08 -28.00 4.60
CA ALA A 95 -5.00 -28.75 3.98
C ALA A 95 -3.74 -28.69 4.85
N LYS A 96 -3.76 -29.30 6.04
CA LYS A 96 -2.53 -29.51 6.82
C LYS A 96 -1.67 -30.54 6.12
N ASP A 97 -0.92 -30.10 5.10
CA ASP A 97 0.38 -30.64 4.70
C ASP A 97 0.98 -29.78 3.56
N HIS A 98 2.27 -29.51 3.73
CA HIS A 98 3.23 -28.90 2.79
C HIS A 98 3.52 -27.40 2.92
N LEU A 99 4.71 -27.17 3.50
CA LEU A 99 5.49 -25.94 3.54
C LEU A 99 6.07 -25.62 2.15
N HIS A 100 5.95 -24.37 1.71
CA HIS A 100 6.89 -23.80 0.75
C HIS A 100 7.39 -22.42 1.19
N VAL A 101 8.72 -22.33 1.26
CA VAL A 101 9.51 -21.12 1.49
C VAL A 101 9.93 -20.63 0.11
N HIS A 102 9.74 -19.35 -0.20
CA HIS A 102 10.27 -18.73 -1.42
C HIS A 102 11.34 -17.71 -1.11
N GLU A 103 12.44 -17.81 -1.87
CA GLU A 103 13.65 -16.99 -1.82
C GLU A 103 13.50 -15.67 -2.61
N GLU A 104 14.25 -14.66 -2.15
CA GLU A 104 14.32 -13.34 -2.76
C GLU A 104 15.22 -13.31 -4.00
N ALA A 105 14.78 -12.63 -5.05
CA ALA A 105 15.60 -12.31 -6.22
C ALA A 105 16.07 -10.85 -6.16
N GLN A 106 17.40 -10.65 -6.25
CA GLN A 106 18.08 -9.37 -6.33
C GLN A 106 18.31 -8.95 -7.78
N GLU A 107 18.06 -7.69 -8.12
CA GLU A 107 18.61 -7.06 -9.32
C GLU A 107 19.31 -5.73 -9.02
N SER A 108 20.47 -5.56 -9.66
CA SER A 108 21.50 -4.57 -9.39
C SER A 108 21.61 -3.47 -10.47
N SER A 109 21.90 -2.21 -10.08
CA SER A 109 22.64 -1.21 -10.87
C SER A 109 23.02 0.04 -10.04
N ALA A 110 24.27 0.47 -10.18
CA ALA A 110 25.02 1.29 -9.23
C ALA A 110 24.58 2.76 -9.00
N GLN A 111 23.87 3.42 -9.89
CA GLN A 111 23.47 4.82 -9.72
C GLN A 111 22.05 4.99 -9.15
N LYS A 112 21.30 3.88 -9.10
CA LYS A 112 20.06 3.72 -8.34
C LYS A 112 20.30 3.26 -6.89
N LEU A 113 21.57 3.02 -6.49
CA LEU A 113 21.93 2.35 -5.24
C LEU A 113 21.46 3.09 -3.99
N PHE A 114 21.68 4.39 -3.89
CA PHE A 114 21.30 5.15 -2.69
C PHE A 114 19.77 5.23 -2.51
N GLY A 115 19.03 5.39 -3.60
CA GLY A 115 17.56 5.37 -3.56
C GLY A 115 17.02 3.98 -3.26
N LYS A 116 17.62 2.93 -3.86
CA LYS A 116 17.25 1.53 -3.62
C LYS A 116 17.61 1.07 -2.21
N GLU A 117 18.76 1.48 -1.69
CA GLU A 117 19.16 1.15 -0.31
C GLU A 117 18.21 1.78 0.72
N LEU A 118 17.87 3.06 0.56
CA LEU A 118 16.85 3.71 1.40
C LEU A 118 15.47 3.04 1.26
N GLU A 119 15.06 2.72 0.04
CA GLU A 119 13.79 2.03 -0.22
C GLU A 119 13.76 0.64 0.41
N GLN A 120 14.86 -0.10 0.30
CA GLN A 120 15.00 -1.41 0.94
C GLN A 120 14.97 -1.28 2.47
N LYS A 121 15.74 -0.35 3.06
CA LYS A 121 15.74 -0.10 4.51
C LYS A 121 14.38 0.36 5.01
N LEU A 122 13.69 1.20 4.25
CA LEU A 122 12.32 1.61 4.57
C LEU A 122 11.36 0.41 4.56
N ARG A 123 11.47 -0.47 3.56
CA ARG A 123 10.67 -1.70 3.46
C ARG A 123 10.94 -2.62 4.65
N GLU A 124 12.21 -2.91 4.96
CA GLU A 124 12.60 -3.72 6.11
C GLU A 124 12.07 -3.13 7.42
N ALA A 125 12.15 -1.80 7.59
CA ALA A 125 11.65 -1.12 8.77
C ALA A 125 10.12 -1.26 8.89
N ILE A 126 9.37 -1.08 7.80
CA ILE A 126 7.91 -1.27 7.78
C ILE A 126 7.55 -2.73 8.11
N GLU A 127 8.30 -3.70 7.58
CA GLU A 127 8.05 -5.12 7.82
C GLU A 127 8.37 -5.53 9.25
N SER A 128 9.31 -4.87 9.91
CA SER A 128 9.62 -5.10 11.33
C SER A 128 8.54 -4.59 12.29
N LEU A 129 7.58 -3.80 11.82
CA LEU A 129 6.47 -3.33 12.66
C LEU A 129 5.56 -4.49 13.06
N PRO A 130 5.07 -4.52 14.31
CA PRO A 130 3.97 -5.41 14.70
C PRO A 130 2.79 -5.26 13.75
N GLU A 131 2.08 -6.34 13.50
CA GLU A 131 1.04 -6.43 12.47
C GLU A 131 0.04 -5.27 12.50
N GLN A 132 -0.54 -4.99 13.67
CA GLN A 132 -1.51 -3.92 13.82
C GLN A 132 -0.89 -2.52 13.61
N CYS A 133 0.34 -2.29 14.11
CA CYS A 133 1.07 -1.03 13.85
C CYS A 133 1.34 -0.84 12.36
N ARG A 134 1.78 -1.91 11.69
CA ARG A 134 2.09 -1.94 10.26
C ARG A 134 0.86 -1.64 9.41
N LEU A 135 -0.28 -2.27 9.73
CA LEU A 135 -1.53 -2.03 9.03
C LEU A 135 -1.96 -0.57 9.15
N ILE A 136 -2.02 -0.04 10.37
CA ILE A 136 -2.40 1.35 10.64
C ILE A 136 -1.43 2.34 9.96
N PHE A 137 -0.13 2.07 10.02
CA PHE A 137 0.88 2.88 9.33
C PHE A 137 0.65 2.92 7.82
N LYS A 138 0.38 1.77 7.20
CA LYS A 138 0.10 1.67 5.76
C LYS A 138 -1.18 2.41 5.38
N MET A 139 -2.27 2.25 6.13
CA MET A 139 -3.53 2.95 5.90
C MET A 139 -3.35 4.48 5.97
N SER A 140 -2.57 4.96 6.92
CA SER A 140 -2.32 6.39 7.05
C SER A 140 -1.41 6.95 5.96
N ARG A 141 -0.34 6.23 5.55
CA ARG A 141 0.71 6.76 4.67
C ARG A 141 0.48 6.49 3.18
N PHE A 142 -0.08 5.35 2.84
CA PHE A 142 -0.32 4.99 1.44
C PHE A 142 -1.74 5.29 0.99
N GLU A 143 -2.72 5.11 1.89
CA GLU A 143 -4.13 5.37 1.60
C GLU A 143 -4.57 6.79 2.00
N GLU A 144 -3.71 7.55 2.68
CA GLU A 144 -3.94 8.94 3.10
C GLU A 144 -5.16 9.09 4.03
N LEU A 145 -5.53 8.01 4.76
CA LEU A 145 -6.66 8.02 5.65
C LEU A 145 -6.37 8.78 6.95
N LYS A 146 -7.37 9.53 7.41
CA LYS A 146 -7.36 10.17 8.72
C LYS A 146 -7.55 9.13 9.83
N TYR A 147 -7.06 9.40 11.03
CA TYR A 147 -7.15 8.47 12.16
C TYR A 147 -8.59 8.07 12.51
N ALA A 148 -9.54 8.98 12.35
CA ALA A 148 -10.96 8.67 12.55
C ALA A 148 -11.49 7.66 11.51
N GLU A 149 -11.06 7.77 10.24
CA GLU A 149 -11.44 6.86 9.17
C GLU A 149 -10.82 5.48 9.38
N ILE A 150 -9.53 5.44 9.79
CA ILE A 150 -8.85 4.19 10.15
C ILE A 150 -9.56 3.52 11.34
N ALA A 151 -9.89 4.28 12.37
CA ALA A 151 -10.61 3.80 13.54
C ALA A 151 -11.95 3.17 13.18
N GLY A 152 -12.71 3.82 12.29
CA GLY A 152 -13.99 3.30 11.78
C GLY A 152 -13.83 2.02 10.97
N GLN A 153 -12.83 1.97 10.05
CA GLN A 153 -12.60 0.79 9.21
C GLN A 153 -12.13 -0.44 10.01
N LEU A 154 -11.32 -0.22 11.06
CA LEU A 154 -10.78 -1.28 11.90
C LEU A 154 -11.66 -1.60 13.12
N ASN A 155 -12.75 -0.86 13.33
CA ASN A 155 -13.63 -0.96 14.49
C ASN A 155 -12.86 -0.86 15.83
N ILE A 156 -11.97 0.15 15.93
CA ILE A 156 -11.17 0.47 17.12
C ILE A 156 -11.32 1.95 17.48
N SER A 157 -10.85 2.35 18.67
CA SER A 157 -10.87 3.75 19.06
C SER A 157 -9.81 4.58 18.31
N VAL A 158 -10.08 5.87 18.09
CA VAL A 158 -9.06 6.81 17.55
C VAL A 158 -7.83 6.83 18.44
N LYS A 159 -7.99 6.73 19.76
CA LYS A 159 -6.89 6.65 20.72
C LYS A 159 -6.01 5.41 20.50
N THR A 160 -6.61 4.29 20.14
CA THR A 160 -5.88 3.07 19.76
C THR A 160 -5.05 3.32 18.50
N VAL A 161 -5.62 3.98 17.47
CA VAL A 161 -4.89 4.34 16.24
C VAL A 161 -3.70 5.23 16.56
N GLU A 162 -3.87 6.28 17.38
CA GLU A 162 -2.79 7.17 17.80
C GLU A 162 -1.65 6.41 18.51
N ASN A 163 -2.00 5.53 19.44
CA ASN A 163 -1.03 4.73 20.20
C ASN A 163 -0.24 3.80 19.27
N GLN A 164 -0.92 3.11 18.34
CA GLN A 164 -0.27 2.21 17.37
C GLN A 164 0.61 2.99 16.39
N MET A 165 0.17 4.16 15.93
CA MET A 165 0.95 5.03 15.07
C MET A 165 2.19 5.56 15.81
N GLY A 166 2.06 6.01 17.07
CA GLY A 166 3.18 6.44 17.89
C GLY A 166 4.22 5.33 18.07
N LYS A 167 3.76 4.09 18.31
CA LYS A 167 4.63 2.91 18.38
C LYS A 167 5.32 2.63 17.03
N ALA A 168 4.59 2.70 15.93
CA ALA A 168 5.14 2.51 14.59
C ALA A 168 6.25 3.54 14.30
N LEU A 169 5.98 4.83 14.52
CA LEU A 169 6.95 5.91 14.26
C LEU A 169 8.20 5.78 15.13
N ARG A 170 8.08 5.31 16.38
CA ARG A 170 9.23 5.06 17.26
C ARG A 170 10.12 3.95 16.67
N ILE A 171 9.55 2.81 16.31
CA ILE A 171 10.29 1.68 15.72
C ILE A 171 10.94 2.12 14.39
N MET A 172 10.21 2.84 13.54
CA MET A 172 10.73 3.36 12.27
C MET A 172 11.92 4.30 12.49
N ARG A 173 11.85 5.20 13.48
CA ARG A 173 12.95 6.10 13.83
C ARG A 173 14.18 5.32 14.27
N ASP A 174 14.01 4.32 15.12
CA ASP A 174 15.11 3.50 15.64
C ASP A 174 15.79 2.70 14.52
N ARG A 175 15.01 2.18 13.58
CA ARG A 175 15.51 1.40 12.43
C ARG A 175 16.15 2.25 11.34
N LEU A 176 15.70 3.49 11.18
CA LEU A 176 16.15 4.41 10.13
C LEU A 176 17.02 5.55 10.67
N LYS A 177 17.59 5.42 11.87
CA LYS A 177 18.37 6.48 12.52
C LYS A 177 19.50 7.03 11.65
N ASP A 178 20.17 6.17 10.89
CA ASP A 178 21.27 6.53 10.01
C ASP A 178 20.79 7.25 8.72
N PHE A 179 19.49 7.16 8.42
CA PHE A 179 18.80 7.80 7.29
C PHE A 179 17.81 8.87 7.75
N LEU A 180 17.88 9.31 9.01
CA LEU A 180 16.92 10.25 9.63
C LEU A 180 16.64 11.52 8.80
N PRO A 181 17.62 12.22 8.19
CA PRO A 181 17.34 13.39 7.38
C PRO A 181 16.43 13.07 6.17
N LEU A 182 16.67 11.95 5.52
CA LEU A 182 15.89 11.50 4.36
C LEU A 182 14.52 10.96 4.77
N PHE A 183 14.43 10.30 5.93
CA PHE A 183 13.16 9.81 6.48
C PHE A 183 12.24 10.97 6.89
N ILE A 184 12.77 12.04 7.45
CA ILE A 184 12.02 13.27 7.76
C ILE A 184 11.48 13.87 6.47
N LEU A 185 12.32 14.03 5.44
CA LEU A 185 11.88 14.50 4.11
C LEU A 185 10.76 13.63 3.51
N TYR A 186 10.85 12.32 3.66
CA TYR A 186 9.81 11.38 3.21
C TYR A 186 8.47 11.60 3.95
N LEU A 187 8.51 11.84 5.27
CA LEU A 187 7.31 12.07 6.08
C LEU A 187 6.59 13.39 5.75
N PHE A 188 7.36 14.42 5.33
CA PHE A 188 6.81 15.75 5.04
C PHE A 188 6.50 15.99 3.56
N ARG A 189 6.85 15.05 2.67
CA ARG A 189 6.61 15.16 1.22
C ARG A 189 5.19 14.76 0.79
N ASN A 190 4.39 14.19 1.70
CA ASN A 190 3.00 13.77 1.43
C ASN A 190 1.99 14.67 2.15
#